data_f9c73e114b08ca4bd17b809b4530f9fb
#
_entry.id   f9c73e114b08ca4bd17b809b4530f9fb
#
_cell.length_a   1.000
_cell.length_b   1.000
_cell.length_c   1.000
_cell.angle_alpha   90.00
_cell.angle_beta   90.00
_cell.angle_gamma   90.00
#
_symmetry.space_group_name_H-M   'P 1'
#
loop_
_entity.id
_entity.type
_entity.pdbx_description
1 polymer ?
#
loop_
_entity_poly.entity_id
_entity_poly.type
_entity_poly.pdbx_seq_one_letter_code
_entity_poly.pdbx_strand_id
1 'polypeptide(L)'
;MKPLNEQAYDHLQKLITDGQLSYHEIYSETKLAKELGISRTPFRDAIHRLAQEGYIDIIPSKGFRLHQITERDVIETFQIRTALETYCTMQIARDVKEKNNANLRPFFKELDWLMENMKEVMENDQGIDEFCEYDFRFHRKIIDYLENEQFSAVFASFLYRMKRLAKLSLQHEGRMAQTVEEHRAILDAMKNGDTEHIYEITMVHMDRPRGINLEDL
;
A
#
# COMPACT_ATOMS: atom_id res chain seq x y z
N MET A 1 -6.88 -11.33 25.95
CA MET A 1 -7.47 -12.11 24.84
C MET A 1 -7.87 -11.11 23.75
N LYS A 2 -7.51 -11.33 22.48
CA LYS A 2 -7.85 -10.41 21.39
C LYS A 2 -9.38 -10.30 21.25
N PRO A 3 -9.98 -9.11 21.01
CA PRO A 3 -11.42 -8.94 20.82
C PRO A 3 -11.94 -9.85 19.68
N LEU A 4 -13.20 -10.32 19.77
CA LEU A 4 -13.75 -11.28 18.81
C LEU A 4 -13.88 -10.70 17.37
N ASN A 5 -14.14 -9.41 17.25
CA ASN A 5 -14.18 -8.73 15.96
C ASN A 5 -12.79 -8.67 15.30
N GLU A 6 -11.73 -8.49 16.08
CA GLU A 6 -10.36 -8.54 15.56
C GLU A 6 -9.93 -9.96 15.19
N GLN A 7 -10.36 -10.97 15.95
CA GLN A 7 -10.11 -12.37 15.60
C GLN A 7 -10.81 -12.74 14.27
N ALA A 8 -12.06 -12.29 14.09
CA ALA A 8 -12.79 -12.47 12.84
C ALA A 8 -12.13 -11.74 11.67
N TYR A 9 -11.68 -10.50 11.89
CA TYR A 9 -10.97 -9.72 10.89
C TYR A 9 -9.69 -10.42 10.42
N ASP A 10 -8.81 -10.81 11.35
CA ASP A 10 -7.55 -11.49 11.01
C ASP A 10 -7.78 -12.80 10.26
N HIS A 11 -8.77 -13.57 10.70
CA HIS A 11 -9.10 -14.84 10.05
C HIS A 11 -9.58 -14.64 8.61
N LEU A 12 -10.52 -13.70 8.39
CA LEU A 12 -11.01 -13.39 7.06
C LEU A 12 -9.94 -12.78 6.17
N GLN A 13 -9.14 -11.85 6.70
CA GLN A 13 -8.02 -11.27 5.97
C GLN A 13 -7.06 -12.36 5.50
N LYS A 14 -6.74 -13.32 6.38
CA LYS A 14 -5.89 -14.45 6.02
C LYS A 14 -6.51 -15.32 4.93
N LEU A 15 -7.81 -15.67 5.02
CA LEU A 15 -8.48 -16.44 3.96
C LEU A 15 -8.42 -15.74 2.60
N ILE A 16 -8.52 -14.40 2.60
CA ILE A 16 -8.44 -13.60 1.37
C ILE A 16 -7.01 -13.58 0.83
N THR A 17 -6.02 -13.30 1.68
CA THR A 17 -4.61 -13.17 1.25
C THR A 17 -4.01 -14.51 0.83
N ASP A 18 -4.44 -15.61 1.46
CA ASP A 18 -4.02 -16.98 1.11
C ASP A 18 -4.77 -17.53 -0.13
N GLY A 19 -5.65 -16.73 -0.75
CA GLY A 19 -6.40 -17.13 -1.95
C GLY A 19 -7.44 -18.23 -1.72
N GLN A 20 -7.90 -18.41 -0.47
CA GLN A 20 -8.86 -19.44 -0.11
C GLN A 20 -10.33 -19.06 -0.44
N LEU A 21 -10.55 -17.80 -0.81
CA LEU A 21 -11.84 -17.30 -1.27
C LEU A 21 -11.81 -17.00 -2.77
N SER A 22 -12.92 -17.28 -3.47
CA SER A 22 -13.09 -17.06 -4.90
C SER A 22 -13.76 -15.71 -5.19
N TYR A 23 -13.33 -15.02 -6.25
CA TYR A 23 -13.97 -13.79 -6.74
C TYR A 23 -15.37 -14.01 -7.31
N HIS A 24 -15.73 -15.26 -7.65
CA HIS A 24 -17.00 -15.60 -8.29
C HIS A 24 -18.09 -16.05 -7.29
N GLU A 25 -17.76 -16.09 -6.00
CA GLU A 25 -18.67 -16.59 -4.97
C GLU A 25 -19.17 -15.48 -4.05
N ILE A 26 -20.38 -15.68 -3.52
CA ILE A 26 -20.95 -14.88 -2.43
C ILE A 26 -20.91 -15.71 -1.15
N TYR A 27 -20.27 -15.16 -0.12
CA TYR A 27 -20.04 -15.82 1.16
C TYR A 27 -21.08 -15.37 2.20
N SER A 28 -21.69 -16.33 2.89
CA SER A 28 -22.66 -16.06 3.94
C SER A 28 -21.98 -15.68 5.26
N GLU A 29 -22.24 -14.47 5.75
CA GLU A 29 -21.79 -14.01 7.06
C GLU A 29 -22.18 -14.98 8.19
N THR A 30 -23.42 -15.48 8.17
CA THR A 30 -23.95 -16.38 9.20
C THR A 30 -23.23 -17.73 9.22
N LYS A 31 -22.90 -18.27 8.03
CA LYS A 31 -22.19 -19.55 7.91
C LYS A 31 -20.78 -19.42 8.46
N LEU A 32 -20.02 -18.42 8.00
CA LEU A 32 -18.63 -18.21 8.41
C LEU A 32 -18.51 -17.83 9.90
N ALA A 33 -19.41 -17.00 10.42
CA ALA A 33 -19.44 -16.70 11.86
C ALA A 33 -19.64 -17.97 12.71
N LYS A 34 -20.53 -18.87 12.27
CA LYS A 34 -20.77 -20.17 12.94
C LYS A 34 -19.54 -21.08 12.87
N GLU A 35 -18.86 -21.13 11.74
CA GLU A 35 -17.61 -21.91 11.57
C GLU A 35 -16.50 -21.42 12.50
N LEU A 36 -16.40 -20.11 12.73
CA LEU A 36 -15.48 -19.50 13.69
C LEU A 36 -15.94 -19.61 15.16
N GLY A 37 -17.15 -20.06 15.43
CA GLY A 37 -17.70 -20.15 16.78
C GLY A 37 -17.98 -18.80 17.44
N ILE A 38 -18.19 -17.74 16.66
CA ILE A 38 -18.47 -16.39 17.17
C ILE A 38 -19.87 -15.92 16.78
N SER A 39 -20.41 -14.95 17.55
CA SER A 39 -21.70 -14.35 17.25
C SER A 39 -21.66 -13.44 16.02
N ARG A 40 -22.83 -13.15 15.44
CA ARG A 40 -22.94 -12.36 14.21
C ARG A 40 -22.46 -10.91 14.35
N THR A 41 -22.64 -10.30 15.52
CA THR A 41 -22.27 -8.89 15.73
C THR A 41 -20.78 -8.64 15.53
N PRO A 42 -19.84 -9.24 16.29
CA PRO A 42 -18.41 -9.02 16.07
C PRO A 42 -17.93 -9.48 14.68
N PHE A 43 -18.57 -10.49 14.09
CA PHE A 43 -18.28 -10.91 12.72
C PHE A 43 -18.65 -9.81 11.70
N ARG A 44 -19.82 -9.20 11.87
CA ARG A 44 -20.28 -8.12 11.01
C ARG A 44 -19.43 -6.86 11.12
N ASP A 45 -18.93 -6.54 12.31
CA ASP A 45 -17.97 -5.44 12.50
C ASP A 45 -16.69 -5.68 11.69
N ALA A 46 -16.17 -6.91 11.69
CA ALA A 46 -15.02 -7.30 10.87
C ALA A 46 -15.32 -7.19 9.35
N ILE A 47 -16.51 -7.65 8.91
CA ILE A 47 -16.97 -7.50 7.52
C ILE A 47 -17.02 -6.04 7.09
N HIS A 48 -17.59 -5.15 7.91
CA HIS A 48 -17.65 -3.73 7.58
C HIS A 48 -16.26 -3.11 7.48
N ARG A 49 -15.34 -3.48 8.36
CA ARG A 49 -13.96 -3.02 8.30
C ARG A 49 -13.24 -3.51 7.03
N LEU A 50 -13.36 -4.79 6.70
CA LEU A 50 -12.79 -5.35 5.46
C LEU A 50 -13.37 -4.69 4.20
N ALA A 51 -14.66 -4.33 4.22
CA ALA A 51 -15.28 -3.61 3.11
C ALA A 51 -14.74 -2.17 2.99
N GLN A 52 -14.56 -1.46 4.11
CA GLN A 52 -13.94 -0.12 4.12
C GLN A 52 -12.51 -0.14 3.59
N GLU A 53 -11.75 -1.17 3.92
CA GLU A 53 -10.37 -1.35 3.46
C GLU A 53 -10.26 -1.90 2.02
N GLY A 54 -11.40 -2.23 1.38
CA GLY A 54 -11.46 -2.66 -0.02
C GLY A 54 -11.11 -4.13 -0.28
N TYR A 55 -11.19 -4.99 0.75
CA TYR A 55 -11.04 -6.44 0.57
C TYR A 55 -12.27 -7.08 -0.06
N ILE A 56 -13.45 -6.61 0.30
CA ILE A 56 -14.74 -7.23 -0.04
C ILE A 56 -15.82 -6.19 -0.37
N ASP A 57 -16.86 -6.62 -1.09
CA ASP A 57 -18.10 -5.89 -1.31
C ASP A 57 -19.21 -6.55 -0.49
N ILE A 58 -19.95 -5.77 0.31
CA ILE A 58 -21.14 -6.25 1.02
C ILE A 58 -22.31 -6.31 0.02
N ILE A 59 -22.93 -7.48 -0.09
CA ILE A 59 -24.11 -7.70 -0.93
C ILE A 59 -25.35 -7.76 -0.01
N PRO A 60 -26.23 -6.74 -0.06
CA PRO A 60 -27.38 -6.68 0.83
C PRO A 60 -28.20 -7.97 0.84
N SER A 61 -28.52 -8.48 2.02
CA SER A 61 -29.30 -9.71 2.27
C SER A 61 -28.68 -11.02 1.77
N LYS A 62 -27.49 -11.00 1.15
CA LYS A 62 -26.84 -12.21 0.62
C LYS A 62 -25.52 -12.53 1.32
N GLY A 63 -24.79 -11.51 1.79
CA GLY A 63 -23.47 -11.68 2.42
C GLY A 63 -22.42 -10.77 1.80
N PHE A 64 -21.24 -11.29 1.44
CA PHE A 64 -20.19 -10.53 0.82
C PHE A 64 -19.46 -11.33 -0.28
N ARG A 65 -18.75 -10.64 -1.14
CA ARG A 65 -17.84 -11.23 -2.13
C ARG A 65 -16.49 -10.51 -2.09
N LEU A 66 -15.45 -11.09 -2.69
CA LEU A 66 -14.19 -10.40 -2.88
C LEU A 66 -14.38 -9.17 -3.79
N HIS A 67 -13.75 -8.06 -3.41
CA HIS A 67 -13.79 -6.83 -4.20
C HIS A 67 -12.94 -6.99 -5.47
N GLN A 68 -13.54 -6.73 -6.63
CA GLN A 68 -12.83 -6.63 -7.91
C GLN A 68 -12.36 -5.19 -8.11
N ILE A 69 -11.07 -5.03 -8.45
CA ILE A 69 -10.51 -3.70 -8.72
C ILE A 69 -11.24 -3.09 -9.91
N THR A 70 -11.60 -1.82 -9.78
CA THR A 70 -12.23 -1.01 -10.80
C THR A 70 -11.33 0.16 -11.18
N GLU A 71 -11.58 0.77 -12.35
CA GLU A 71 -10.92 2.02 -12.77
C GLU A 71 -11.01 3.11 -11.68
N ARG A 72 -12.16 3.21 -11.03
CA ARG A 72 -12.37 4.15 -9.93
C ARG A 72 -11.44 3.88 -8.75
N ASP A 73 -11.21 2.62 -8.39
CA ASP A 73 -10.29 2.26 -7.31
C ASP A 73 -8.86 2.67 -7.66
N VAL A 74 -8.44 2.48 -8.90
CA VAL A 74 -7.12 2.93 -9.37
C VAL A 74 -7.00 4.45 -9.21
N ILE A 75 -7.95 5.21 -9.79
CA ILE A 75 -7.92 6.67 -9.78
C ILE A 75 -7.90 7.19 -8.32
N GLU A 76 -8.85 6.77 -7.49
CA GLU A 76 -8.98 7.26 -6.11
C GLU A 76 -7.77 6.91 -5.25
N THR A 77 -7.23 5.68 -5.40
CA THR A 77 -6.05 5.24 -4.64
C THR A 77 -4.82 6.07 -5.01
N PHE A 78 -4.57 6.28 -6.30
CA PHE A 78 -3.43 7.08 -6.73
C PHE A 78 -3.58 8.57 -6.43
N GLN A 79 -4.79 9.14 -6.44
CA GLN A 79 -5.02 10.52 -6.00
C GLN A 79 -4.63 10.73 -4.54
N ILE A 80 -5.06 9.84 -3.64
CA ILE A 80 -4.70 9.93 -2.22
C ILE A 80 -3.21 9.72 -2.03
N ARG A 81 -2.64 8.69 -2.65
CA ARG A 81 -1.23 8.36 -2.59
C ARG A 81 -0.37 9.53 -3.03
N THR A 82 -0.69 10.09 -4.20
CA THR A 82 -0.02 11.28 -4.75
C THR A 82 -0.08 12.46 -3.77
N ALA A 83 -1.25 12.78 -3.24
CA ALA A 83 -1.41 13.91 -2.33
C ALA A 83 -0.56 13.77 -1.05
N LEU A 84 -0.52 12.58 -0.46
CA LEU A 84 0.27 12.31 0.74
C LEU A 84 1.77 12.27 0.45
N GLU A 85 2.18 11.51 -0.54
CA GLU A 85 3.59 11.24 -0.78
C GLU A 85 4.32 12.45 -1.38
N THR A 86 3.70 13.20 -2.31
CA THR A 86 4.31 14.43 -2.81
C THR A 86 4.46 15.48 -1.71
N TYR A 87 3.48 15.62 -0.83
CA TYR A 87 3.59 16.53 0.30
C TYR A 87 4.74 16.13 1.23
N CYS A 88 4.84 14.84 1.59
CA CYS A 88 5.90 14.35 2.48
C CYS A 88 7.29 14.49 1.86
N THR A 89 7.48 14.09 0.60
CA THR A 89 8.78 14.20 -0.09
C THR A 89 9.24 15.65 -0.22
N MET A 90 8.30 16.58 -0.51
CA MET A 90 8.59 18.02 -0.54
C MET A 90 9.02 18.56 0.83
N GLN A 91 8.34 18.13 1.92
CA GLN A 91 8.72 18.55 3.28
C GLN A 91 10.11 18.02 3.67
N ILE A 92 10.40 16.76 3.34
CA ILE A 92 11.73 16.16 3.58
C ILE A 92 12.81 16.96 2.83
N ALA A 93 12.61 17.23 1.53
CA ALA A 93 13.56 18.00 0.74
C ALA A 93 13.77 19.42 1.30
N ARG A 94 12.69 20.08 1.76
CA ARG A 94 12.77 21.39 2.43
C ARG A 94 13.56 21.31 3.72
N ASP A 95 13.29 20.32 4.57
CA ASP A 95 14.01 20.14 5.85
C ASP A 95 15.50 19.84 5.63
N VAL A 96 15.85 19.12 4.58
CA VAL A 96 17.25 18.92 4.17
C VAL A 96 17.91 20.22 3.77
N LYS A 97 17.21 21.06 2.99
CA LYS A 97 17.73 22.35 2.50
C LYS A 97 17.91 23.37 3.63
N GLU A 98 16.98 23.40 4.58
CA GLU A 98 16.93 24.43 5.63
C GLU A 98 17.64 24.02 6.93
N LYS A 99 17.70 22.72 7.25
CA LYS A 99 18.22 22.19 8.51
C LYS A 99 19.52 21.42 8.29
N ASN A 100 20.47 21.57 9.22
CA ASN A 100 21.72 20.80 9.16
C ASN A 100 21.42 19.29 9.23
N ASN A 101 21.78 18.53 8.18
CA ASN A 101 21.40 17.13 7.89
C ASN A 101 21.75 16.06 8.94
N ALA A 102 22.43 16.43 10.06
CA ALA A 102 22.91 15.44 11.05
C ALA A 102 21.79 14.56 11.62
N ASN A 103 20.61 15.14 11.84
CA ASN A 103 19.46 14.43 12.43
C ASN A 103 18.72 13.54 11.42
N LEU A 104 18.92 13.71 10.11
CA LEU A 104 18.25 12.95 9.06
C LEU A 104 19.04 11.72 8.60
N ARG A 105 20.29 11.54 9.06
CA ARG A 105 21.13 10.39 8.70
C ARG A 105 20.48 9.04 8.99
N PRO A 106 19.85 8.79 10.16
CA PRO A 106 19.21 7.48 10.42
C PRO A 106 18.03 7.22 9.47
N PHE A 107 17.23 8.25 9.15
CA PHE A 107 16.11 8.18 8.22
C PHE A 107 16.59 7.78 6.82
N PHE A 108 17.57 8.48 6.26
CA PHE A 108 18.11 8.16 4.94
C PHE A 108 18.85 6.83 4.89
N LYS A 109 19.54 6.43 5.98
CA LYS A 109 20.18 5.11 6.07
C LYS A 109 19.15 3.97 5.96
N GLU A 110 17.97 4.13 6.56
CA GLU A 110 16.91 3.14 6.46
C GLU A 110 16.32 3.08 5.05
N LEU A 111 16.10 4.24 4.39
CA LEU A 111 15.66 4.27 3.00
C LEU A 111 16.69 3.67 2.04
N ASP A 112 17.99 3.93 2.24
CA ASP A 112 19.06 3.28 1.47
C ASP A 112 19.03 1.75 1.64
N TRP A 113 18.87 1.28 2.87
CA TRP A 113 18.77 -0.15 3.14
C TRP A 113 17.56 -0.78 2.45
N LEU A 114 16.39 -0.12 2.45
CA LEU A 114 15.20 -0.58 1.73
C LEU A 114 15.45 -0.65 0.22
N MET A 115 16.13 0.34 -0.34
CA MET A 115 16.49 0.39 -1.75
C MET A 115 17.43 -0.76 -2.15
N GLU A 116 18.46 -1.04 -1.36
CA GLU A 116 19.38 -2.15 -1.63
C GLU A 116 18.67 -3.51 -1.56
N ASN A 117 17.74 -3.70 -0.62
CA ASN A 117 16.95 -4.94 -0.55
C ASN A 117 15.99 -5.08 -1.75
N MET A 118 15.30 -4.01 -2.18
CA MET A 118 14.49 -4.08 -3.42
C MET A 118 15.32 -4.49 -4.63
N LYS A 119 16.53 -3.93 -4.75
CA LYS A 119 17.46 -4.28 -5.83
C LYS A 119 17.91 -5.74 -5.74
N GLU A 120 18.27 -6.21 -4.54
CA GLU A 120 18.67 -7.60 -4.30
C GLU A 120 17.56 -8.59 -4.65
N VAL A 121 16.32 -8.32 -4.22
CA VAL A 121 15.14 -9.14 -4.55
C VAL A 121 14.94 -9.22 -6.06
N MET A 122 15.04 -8.09 -6.77
CA MET A 122 14.91 -8.02 -8.22
C MET A 122 16.02 -8.82 -8.92
N GLU A 123 17.29 -8.64 -8.53
CA GLU A 123 18.44 -9.28 -9.16
C GLU A 123 18.47 -10.80 -8.93
N ASN A 124 17.96 -11.26 -7.78
CA ASN A 124 17.92 -12.68 -7.41
C ASN A 124 16.59 -13.38 -7.76
N ASP A 125 15.66 -12.69 -8.43
CA ASP A 125 14.33 -13.19 -8.81
C ASP A 125 13.56 -13.82 -7.62
N GLN A 126 13.63 -13.15 -6.45
CA GLN A 126 13.01 -13.65 -5.21
C GLN A 126 11.49 -13.45 -5.18
N GLY A 127 10.94 -12.80 -6.20
CA GLY A 127 9.52 -12.67 -6.41
C GLY A 127 8.92 -11.30 -6.06
N ILE A 128 7.78 -11.03 -6.70
CA ILE A 128 7.07 -9.73 -6.61
C ILE A 128 6.57 -9.45 -5.18
N ASP A 129 6.15 -10.48 -4.46
CA ASP A 129 5.59 -10.29 -3.11
C ASP A 129 6.65 -9.75 -2.13
N GLU A 130 7.88 -10.26 -2.19
CA GLU A 130 8.98 -9.78 -1.36
C GLU A 130 9.43 -8.38 -1.79
N PHE A 131 9.49 -8.11 -3.10
CA PHE A 131 9.74 -6.75 -3.61
C PHE A 131 8.71 -5.76 -3.07
N CYS A 132 7.41 -6.09 -3.13
CA CYS A 132 6.33 -5.26 -2.62
C CYS A 132 6.49 -4.93 -1.13
N GLU A 133 6.98 -5.85 -0.29
CA GLU A 133 7.15 -5.56 1.14
C GLU A 133 8.19 -4.46 1.39
N TYR A 134 9.31 -4.46 0.65
CA TYR A 134 10.31 -3.37 0.74
C TYR A 134 9.80 -2.07 0.11
N ASP A 135 9.11 -2.14 -1.03
CA ASP A 135 8.45 -1.02 -1.69
C ASP A 135 7.48 -0.29 -0.74
N PHE A 136 6.59 -1.04 -0.08
CA PHE A 136 5.66 -0.45 0.91
C PHE A 136 6.35 0.16 2.12
N ARG A 137 7.40 -0.46 2.61
CA ARG A 137 8.17 0.08 3.74
C ARG A 137 8.87 1.37 3.35
N PHE A 138 9.34 1.50 2.11
CA PHE A 138 9.93 2.73 1.59
C PHE A 138 8.91 3.88 1.61
N HIS A 139 7.73 3.68 1.02
CA HIS A 139 6.66 4.68 1.03
C HIS A 139 6.16 4.99 2.43
N ARG A 140 5.95 3.97 3.25
CA ARG A 140 5.54 4.12 4.65
C ARG A 140 6.52 4.99 5.44
N LYS A 141 7.82 4.76 5.26
CA LYS A 141 8.87 5.54 5.92
C LYS A 141 8.81 7.02 5.55
N ILE A 142 8.51 7.34 4.30
CA ILE A 142 8.32 8.72 3.82
C ILE A 142 7.09 9.36 4.49
N ILE A 143 5.97 8.64 4.56
CA ILE A 143 4.75 9.15 5.21
C ILE A 143 4.97 9.38 6.71
N ASP A 144 5.60 8.44 7.38
CA ASP A 144 5.82 8.49 8.84
C ASP A 144 6.86 9.55 9.24
N TYR A 145 7.60 10.14 8.27
CA TYR A 145 8.59 11.21 8.54
C TYR A 145 8.00 12.42 9.27
N LEU A 146 6.77 12.79 8.94
CA LEU A 146 6.12 13.97 9.53
C LEU A 146 5.54 13.72 10.94
N GLU A 147 5.59 12.48 11.44
CA GLU A 147 4.98 12.07 12.71
C GLU A 147 3.48 12.46 12.81
N ASN A 148 2.80 12.52 11.65
CA ASN A 148 1.38 12.82 11.55
C ASN A 148 0.56 11.54 11.57
N GLU A 149 -0.04 11.22 12.73
CA GLU A 149 -0.86 10.02 12.92
C GLU A 149 -2.02 9.93 11.92
N GLN A 150 -2.59 11.06 11.49
CA GLN A 150 -3.68 11.05 10.49
C GLN A 150 -3.18 10.64 9.11
N PHE A 151 -1.99 11.08 8.69
CA PHE A 151 -1.38 10.65 7.44
C PHE A 151 -1.10 9.15 7.47
N SER A 152 -0.49 8.65 8.55
CA SER A 152 -0.22 7.23 8.73
C SER A 152 -1.51 6.39 8.75
N ALA A 153 -2.58 6.88 9.38
CA ALA A 153 -3.88 6.20 9.43
C ALA A 153 -4.54 6.16 8.04
N VAL A 154 -4.56 7.28 7.30
CA VAL A 154 -5.09 7.32 5.93
C VAL A 154 -4.29 6.38 5.04
N PHE A 155 -2.96 6.44 5.03
CA PHE A 155 -2.11 5.55 4.23
C PHE A 155 -2.38 4.06 4.55
N ALA A 156 -2.49 3.72 5.84
CA ALA A 156 -2.79 2.36 6.29
C ALA A 156 -4.17 1.86 5.82
N SER A 157 -5.18 2.73 5.74
CA SER A 157 -6.53 2.36 5.31
C SER A 157 -6.62 1.95 3.83
N PHE A 158 -5.67 2.37 3.00
CA PHE A 158 -5.57 2.00 1.57
C PHE A 158 -4.53 0.92 1.29
N LEU A 159 -3.82 0.44 2.30
CA LEU A 159 -2.67 -0.45 2.13
C LEU A 159 -2.99 -1.68 1.28
N TYR A 160 -4.14 -2.32 1.49
CA TYR A 160 -4.53 -3.50 0.73
C TYR A 160 -4.71 -3.19 -0.77
N ARG A 161 -5.43 -2.10 -1.10
CA ARG A 161 -5.60 -1.67 -2.49
C ARG A 161 -4.27 -1.32 -3.14
N MET A 162 -3.42 -0.57 -2.44
CA MET A 162 -2.08 -0.22 -2.92
C MET A 162 -1.25 -1.47 -3.22
N LYS A 163 -1.22 -2.45 -2.30
CA LYS A 163 -0.51 -3.73 -2.50
C LYS A 163 -1.01 -4.46 -3.74
N ARG A 164 -2.33 -4.56 -3.93
CA ARG A 164 -2.89 -5.20 -5.12
C ARG A 164 -2.49 -4.48 -6.41
N LEU A 165 -2.61 -3.15 -6.45
CA LEU A 165 -2.26 -2.34 -7.61
C LEU A 165 -0.75 -2.37 -7.92
N ALA A 166 0.09 -2.31 -6.89
CA ALA A 166 1.53 -2.47 -7.05
C ALA A 166 1.89 -3.84 -7.64
N LYS A 167 1.30 -4.92 -7.09
CA LYS A 167 1.54 -6.29 -7.58
C LYS A 167 1.12 -6.45 -9.04
N LEU A 168 -0.02 -5.89 -9.45
CA LEU A 168 -0.46 -5.91 -10.85
C LEU A 168 0.55 -5.20 -11.75
N SER A 169 0.91 -3.96 -11.46
CA SER A 169 1.86 -3.22 -12.30
C SER A 169 3.26 -3.86 -12.32
N LEU A 170 3.74 -4.42 -11.20
CA LEU A 170 5.06 -5.04 -11.10
C LEU A 170 5.18 -6.38 -11.87
N GLN A 171 4.07 -6.99 -12.29
CA GLN A 171 4.07 -8.17 -13.16
C GLN A 171 4.53 -7.85 -14.59
N HIS A 172 4.50 -6.58 -15.01
CA HIS A 172 4.98 -6.17 -16.31
C HIS A 172 6.51 -6.27 -16.39
N GLU A 173 7.00 -6.74 -17.52
CA GLU A 173 8.44 -6.91 -17.77
C GLU A 173 9.20 -5.59 -17.58
N GLY A 174 10.30 -5.65 -16.84
CA GLY A 174 11.15 -4.49 -16.54
C GLY A 174 10.58 -3.50 -15.52
N ARG A 175 9.34 -3.68 -15.03
CA ARG A 175 8.71 -2.70 -14.15
C ARG A 175 9.39 -2.61 -12.78
N MET A 176 9.87 -3.72 -12.22
CA MET A 176 10.65 -3.69 -10.96
C MET A 176 11.91 -2.83 -11.10
N ALA A 177 12.66 -2.98 -12.20
CA ALA A 177 13.85 -2.18 -12.45
C ALA A 177 13.53 -0.68 -12.56
N GLN A 178 12.47 -0.34 -13.30
CA GLN A 178 12.01 1.05 -13.40
C GLN A 178 11.58 1.60 -12.03
N THR A 179 10.91 0.81 -11.20
CA THR A 179 10.51 1.21 -9.83
C THR A 179 11.74 1.52 -8.98
N VAL A 180 12.79 0.69 -9.04
CA VAL A 180 14.05 0.96 -8.31
C VAL A 180 14.69 2.27 -8.79
N GLU A 181 14.71 2.53 -10.10
CA GLU A 181 15.25 3.79 -10.66
C GLU A 181 14.43 5.01 -10.18
N GLU A 182 13.10 4.91 -10.21
CA GLU A 182 12.20 5.97 -9.75
C GLU A 182 12.39 6.28 -8.26
N HIS A 183 12.46 5.25 -7.42
CA HIS A 183 12.71 5.42 -5.99
C HIS A 183 14.08 6.02 -5.73
N ARG A 184 15.11 5.63 -6.50
CA ARG A 184 16.43 6.21 -6.40
C ARG A 184 16.40 7.71 -6.71
N ALA A 185 15.69 8.12 -7.76
CA ALA A 185 15.52 9.51 -8.11
C ALA A 185 14.83 10.32 -7.01
N ILE A 186 13.76 9.78 -6.40
CA ILE A 186 13.06 10.40 -5.27
C ILE A 186 14.01 10.54 -4.06
N LEU A 187 14.72 9.47 -3.72
CA LEU A 187 15.64 9.46 -2.58
C LEU A 187 16.79 10.46 -2.76
N ASP A 188 17.37 10.52 -3.95
CA ASP A 188 18.46 11.45 -4.26
C ASP A 188 17.97 12.90 -4.24
N ALA A 189 16.79 13.20 -4.78
CA ALA A 189 16.21 14.53 -4.72
C ALA A 189 15.91 14.96 -3.26
N MET A 190 15.38 14.07 -2.43
CA MET A 190 15.22 14.35 -1.00
C MET A 190 16.56 14.62 -0.30
N LYS A 191 17.59 13.79 -0.53
CA LYS A 191 18.93 13.93 0.08
C LYS A 191 19.64 15.20 -0.33
N ASN A 192 19.41 15.66 -1.55
CA ASN A 192 20.01 16.90 -2.08
C ASN A 192 19.22 18.15 -1.72
N GLY A 193 18.06 18.02 -1.06
CA GLY A 193 17.18 19.14 -0.76
C GLY A 193 16.65 19.82 -2.03
N ASP A 194 16.41 19.05 -3.09
CA ASP A 194 15.90 19.54 -4.37
C ASP A 194 14.40 19.87 -4.27
N THR A 195 14.12 21.08 -3.80
CA THR A 195 12.76 21.60 -3.65
C THR A 195 12.12 22.03 -4.97
N GLU A 196 12.88 22.09 -6.05
CA GLU A 196 12.40 22.56 -7.36
C GLU A 196 11.84 21.40 -8.19
N HIS A 197 12.50 20.23 -8.16
CA HIS A 197 12.13 19.11 -9.03
C HIS A 197 11.49 17.92 -8.29
N ILE A 198 11.58 17.87 -6.95
CA ILE A 198 11.06 16.72 -6.16
C ILE A 198 9.59 16.41 -6.46
N TYR A 199 8.77 17.43 -6.76
CA TYR A 199 7.36 17.22 -7.11
C TYR A 199 7.24 16.42 -8.41
N GLU A 200 7.86 16.86 -9.50
CA GLU A 200 7.81 16.19 -10.80
C GLU A 200 8.41 14.79 -10.73
N ILE A 201 9.52 14.63 -10.00
CA ILE A 201 10.17 13.32 -9.81
C ILE A 201 9.21 12.36 -9.10
N THR A 202 8.52 12.80 -8.05
CA THR A 202 7.54 11.97 -7.33
C THR A 202 6.33 11.66 -8.21
N MET A 203 5.86 12.63 -9.00
CA MET A 203 4.73 12.45 -9.93
C MET A 203 5.01 11.39 -11.00
N VAL A 204 6.22 11.33 -11.56
CA VAL A 204 6.60 10.28 -12.52
C VAL A 204 6.41 8.89 -11.92
N HIS A 205 6.83 8.70 -10.66
CA HIS A 205 6.64 7.43 -9.95
C HIS A 205 5.17 7.11 -9.68
N MET A 206 4.31 8.10 -9.45
CA MET A 206 2.87 7.89 -9.24
C MET A 206 2.12 7.59 -10.55
N ASP A 207 2.45 8.30 -11.62
CA ASP A 207 1.71 8.21 -12.89
C ASP A 207 1.96 6.91 -13.65
N ARG A 208 3.18 6.36 -13.61
CA ARG A 208 3.51 5.12 -14.33
C ARG A 208 2.69 3.92 -13.90
N PRO A 209 2.69 3.49 -12.61
CA PRO A 209 1.88 2.35 -12.19
C PRO A 209 0.38 2.64 -12.30
N ARG A 210 -0.06 3.90 -12.16
CA ARG A 210 -1.44 4.28 -12.41
C ARG A 210 -1.83 4.01 -13.87
N GLY A 211 -1.01 4.45 -14.83
CA GLY A 211 -1.24 4.21 -16.26
C GLY A 211 -1.34 2.72 -16.58
N ILE A 212 -0.38 1.92 -16.14
CA ILE A 212 -0.37 0.47 -16.33
C ILE A 212 -1.66 -0.16 -15.79
N ASN A 213 -2.03 0.14 -14.54
CA ASN A 213 -3.23 -0.44 -13.92
C ASN A 213 -4.53 -0.04 -14.62
N LEU A 214 -4.59 1.14 -15.27
CA LEU A 214 -5.76 1.56 -16.05
C LEU A 214 -5.81 0.86 -17.42
N GLU A 215 -4.66 0.52 -18.01
CA GLU A 215 -4.57 -0.22 -19.27
C GLU A 215 -4.93 -1.71 -19.10
N ASP A 216 -4.72 -2.27 -17.90
CA ASP A 216 -4.98 -3.68 -17.58
C ASP A 216 -6.47 -3.97 -17.26
N LEU A 217 -7.33 -2.95 -17.08
CA LEU A 217 -8.76 -3.10 -16.74
C LEU A 217 -9.67 -3.05 -17.97
#